data_75371562ee3e0183bf6776089f7f0aea
#
_entry.id   75371562ee3e0183bf6776089f7f0aea
#
_cell.length_a   1.000
_cell.length_b   1.000
_cell.length_c   1.000
_cell.angle_alpha   90.00
_cell.angle_beta   90.00
_cell.angle_gamma   90.00
#
_symmetry.space_group_name_H-M   'P 1'
#
loop_
_entity.id
_entity.type
_entity.pdbx_description
1 polymer ?
#
loop_
_entity_poly.entity_id
_entity_poly.type
_entity_poly.pdbx_seq_one_letter_code
_entity_poly.pdbx_strand_id
1 'polypeptide(L)'
;MSEVRVLLVDDHAIVRTGLRTMIDNEPGLRVVAEASNGEEGFKAYQQHRPEIVLMDLRMPGMGGVECTRAICQHHPDALVVVLTTYDGDEHIYQALRAGARAYLLKETSAEHFFEVLRSVHSGDYHLPPAIAERLAHRLPGGELSGREVEVLRLVARGDINKEIAASLGISESTAKNHLNNILGKLNVRDRTEAVTTALRRGYISLE
;
A
#
# COMPACT_ATOMS: atom_id res chain seq x y z
N MET A 1 4.13 -23.85 -22.98
CA MET A 1 4.05 -23.18 -21.69
C MET A 1 2.77 -22.38 -21.70
N SER A 2 1.94 -22.43 -20.69
CA SER A 2 0.73 -21.60 -20.61
C SER A 2 1.13 -20.12 -20.51
N GLU A 3 0.46 -19.24 -21.26
CA GLU A 3 0.67 -17.80 -21.15
C GLU A 3 0.08 -17.31 -19.83
N VAL A 4 0.80 -16.45 -19.11
CA VAL A 4 0.33 -15.76 -17.90
C VAL A 4 -0.68 -14.67 -18.30
N ARG A 5 -1.88 -14.76 -17.78
CA ARG A 5 -3.03 -13.93 -18.15
C ARG A 5 -3.08 -12.68 -17.30
N VAL A 6 -3.02 -11.52 -17.93
CA VAL A 6 -2.94 -10.20 -17.26
C VAL A 6 -4.22 -9.40 -17.49
N LEU A 7 -4.75 -8.79 -16.43
CA LEU A 7 -5.79 -7.76 -16.47
C LEU A 7 -5.14 -6.38 -16.25
N LEU A 8 -5.44 -5.42 -17.13
CA LEU A 8 -5.02 -4.03 -16.99
C LEU A 8 -6.17 -3.18 -16.43
N VAL A 9 -5.92 -2.44 -15.35
CA VAL A 9 -6.90 -1.53 -14.74
C VAL A 9 -6.24 -0.15 -14.58
N ASP A 10 -6.57 0.80 -15.45
CA ASP A 10 -6.00 2.15 -15.49
C ASP A 10 -6.99 3.07 -16.22
N ASP A 11 -7.24 4.27 -15.77
CA ASP A 11 -8.16 5.20 -16.43
C ASP A 11 -7.56 5.89 -17.66
N HIS A 12 -6.22 5.87 -17.80
CA HIS A 12 -5.51 6.47 -18.93
C HIS A 12 -5.43 5.53 -20.14
N ALA A 13 -6.23 5.77 -21.17
CA ALA A 13 -6.29 4.92 -22.37
C ALA A 13 -4.92 4.74 -23.08
N ILE A 14 -4.10 5.80 -23.12
CA ILE A 14 -2.77 5.75 -23.73
C ILE A 14 -1.85 4.79 -22.95
N VAL A 15 -1.90 4.83 -21.63
CA VAL A 15 -1.12 3.94 -20.75
C VAL A 15 -1.56 2.49 -20.97
N ARG A 16 -2.88 2.22 -20.96
CA ARG A 16 -3.39 0.87 -21.22
C ARG A 16 -2.93 0.33 -22.59
N THR A 17 -3.06 1.14 -23.65
CA THR A 17 -2.62 0.72 -25.00
C THR A 17 -1.11 0.43 -25.03
N GLY A 18 -0.30 1.27 -24.39
CA GLY A 18 1.15 1.05 -24.30
C GLY A 18 1.50 -0.21 -23.54
N LEU A 19 0.92 -0.41 -22.35
CA LEU A 19 1.12 -1.59 -21.52
C LEU A 19 0.66 -2.87 -22.24
N ARG A 20 -0.50 -2.84 -22.89
CA ARG A 20 -0.99 -3.96 -23.67
C ARG A 20 0.00 -4.35 -24.75
N THR A 21 0.44 -3.39 -25.57
CA THR A 21 1.41 -3.64 -26.63
C THR A 21 2.70 -4.22 -26.08
N MET A 22 3.20 -3.69 -24.97
CA MET A 22 4.42 -4.13 -24.32
C MET A 22 4.28 -5.57 -23.79
N ILE A 23 3.17 -5.87 -23.12
CA ILE A 23 2.92 -7.19 -22.52
C ILE A 23 2.63 -8.25 -23.57
N ASP A 24 1.82 -7.96 -24.57
CA ASP A 24 1.46 -8.91 -25.63
C ASP A 24 2.66 -9.24 -26.56
N ASN A 25 3.71 -8.39 -26.57
CA ASN A 25 4.98 -8.66 -27.26
C ASN A 25 5.99 -9.45 -26.40
N GLU A 26 5.74 -9.60 -25.09
CA GLU A 26 6.62 -10.34 -24.20
C GLU A 26 6.26 -11.83 -24.18
N PRO A 27 7.19 -12.73 -24.52
CA PRO A 27 6.90 -14.16 -24.56
C PRO A 27 6.38 -14.70 -23.21
N GLY A 28 5.25 -15.39 -23.26
CA GLY A 28 4.63 -16.03 -22.10
C GLY A 28 3.69 -15.13 -21.30
N LEU A 29 3.43 -13.90 -21.73
CA LEU A 29 2.46 -13.00 -21.13
C LEU A 29 1.35 -12.64 -22.12
N ARG A 30 0.14 -12.38 -21.65
CA ARG A 30 -0.98 -11.94 -22.49
C ARG A 30 -1.98 -11.09 -21.70
N VAL A 31 -2.40 -9.96 -22.28
CA VAL A 31 -3.51 -9.17 -21.74
C VAL A 31 -4.83 -9.80 -22.14
N VAL A 32 -5.62 -10.25 -21.16
CA VAL A 32 -6.91 -10.92 -21.39
C VAL A 32 -8.10 -9.99 -21.20
N ALA A 33 -7.93 -8.88 -20.49
CA ALA A 33 -8.97 -7.87 -20.29
C ALA A 33 -8.35 -6.52 -19.91
N GLU A 34 -9.12 -5.47 -20.16
CA GLU A 34 -8.82 -4.08 -19.76
C GLU A 34 -10.02 -3.48 -19.06
N ALA A 35 -9.76 -2.55 -18.13
CA ALA A 35 -10.77 -1.78 -17.41
C ALA A 35 -10.29 -0.34 -17.22
N SER A 36 -11.21 0.60 -17.17
CA SER A 36 -10.93 2.04 -17.03
C SER A 36 -11.21 2.59 -15.63
N ASN A 37 -11.72 1.77 -14.73
CA ASN A 37 -12.03 2.10 -13.34
C ASN A 37 -12.11 0.83 -12.49
N GLY A 38 -12.22 0.98 -11.17
CA GLY A 38 -12.23 -0.16 -10.25
C GLY A 38 -13.46 -1.06 -10.37
N GLU A 39 -14.65 -0.50 -10.66
CA GLU A 39 -15.88 -1.30 -10.84
C GLU A 39 -15.77 -2.24 -12.04
N GLU A 40 -15.27 -1.71 -13.16
CA GLU A 40 -14.99 -2.52 -14.35
C GLU A 40 -13.87 -3.53 -14.07
N GLY A 41 -12.82 -3.12 -13.37
CA GLY A 41 -11.69 -3.97 -12.97
C GLY A 41 -12.15 -5.17 -12.14
N PHE A 42 -12.99 -4.96 -11.15
CA PHE A 42 -13.55 -6.04 -10.33
C PHE A 42 -14.41 -7.01 -11.16
N LYS A 43 -15.30 -6.48 -12.02
CA LYS A 43 -16.13 -7.31 -12.93
C LYS A 43 -15.25 -8.11 -13.91
N ALA A 44 -14.25 -7.47 -14.52
CA ALA A 44 -13.33 -8.12 -15.43
C ALA A 44 -12.53 -9.24 -14.73
N TYR A 45 -12.09 -9.01 -13.49
CA TYR A 45 -11.45 -10.04 -12.68
C TYR A 45 -12.35 -11.27 -12.48
N GLN A 46 -13.61 -11.04 -12.09
CA GLN A 46 -14.56 -12.14 -11.89
C GLN A 46 -14.82 -12.94 -13.17
N GLN A 47 -14.90 -12.26 -14.31
CA GLN A 47 -15.22 -12.87 -15.60
C GLN A 47 -14.02 -13.62 -16.21
N HIS A 48 -12.83 -13.02 -16.15
CA HIS A 48 -11.66 -13.52 -16.86
C HIS A 48 -10.69 -14.30 -15.99
N ARG A 49 -10.76 -14.17 -14.65
CA ARG A 49 -9.86 -14.85 -13.70
C ARG A 49 -8.40 -14.76 -14.14
N PRO A 50 -7.85 -13.55 -14.29
CA PRO A 50 -6.44 -13.36 -14.65
C PRO A 50 -5.52 -13.85 -13.53
N GLU A 51 -4.30 -14.21 -13.88
CA GLU A 51 -3.26 -14.60 -12.93
C GLU A 51 -2.62 -13.37 -12.29
N ILE A 52 -2.49 -12.28 -13.05
CA ILE A 52 -1.95 -11.00 -12.56
C ILE A 52 -2.94 -9.87 -12.87
N VAL A 53 -3.11 -8.95 -11.94
CA VAL A 53 -3.82 -7.69 -12.13
C VAL A 53 -2.81 -6.56 -12.04
N LEU A 54 -2.68 -5.75 -13.09
CA LEU A 54 -1.98 -4.47 -13.04
C LEU A 54 -2.99 -3.38 -12.70
N MET A 55 -2.78 -2.70 -11.57
CA MET A 55 -3.76 -1.82 -10.96
C MET A 55 -3.21 -0.41 -10.79
N ASP A 56 -3.79 0.58 -11.47
CA ASP A 56 -3.56 1.97 -11.10
C ASP A 56 -4.32 2.32 -9.81
N LEU A 57 -3.72 3.17 -8.98
CA LEU A 57 -4.36 3.60 -7.73
C LEU A 57 -5.35 4.73 -7.91
N ARG A 58 -5.08 5.62 -8.86
CA ARG A 58 -5.86 6.85 -9.08
C ARG A 58 -6.80 6.70 -10.26
N MET A 59 -8.03 6.38 -9.98
CA MET A 59 -9.09 6.28 -10.97
C MET A 59 -10.36 6.91 -10.43
N PRO A 60 -11.23 7.48 -11.31
CA PRO A 60 -12.53 8.00 -10.90
C PRO A 60 -13.46 6.88 -10.40
N GLY A 61 -14.37 7.22 -9.49
CA GLY A 61 -15.29 6.25 -8.88
C GLY A 61 -14.55 5.35 -7.90
N MET A 62 -14.67 4.04 -8.06
CA MET A 62 -13.92 3.07 -7.28
C MET A 62 -12.43 3.14 -7.62
N GLY A 63 -11.61 3.58 -6.67
CA GLY A 63 -10.16 3.66 -6.82
C GLY A 63 -9.47 2.30 -6.77
N GLY A 64 -8.17 2.28 -7.15
CA GLY A 64 -7.41 1.02 -7.21
C GLY A 64 -7.23 0.34 -5.86
N VAL A 65 -7.12 1.08 -4.77
CA VAL A 65 -7.04 0.50 -3.41
C VAL A 65 -8.33 -0.25 -3.06
N GLU A 66 -9.49 0.34 -3.36
CA GLU A 66 -10.79 -0.27 -3.08
C GLU A 66 -11.02 -1.49 -3.97
N CYS A 67 -10.66 -1.40 -5.25
CA CYS A 67 -10.72 -2.51 -6.19
C CYS A 67 -9.81 -3.66 -5.76
N THR A 68 -8.55 -3.37 -5.38
CA THR A 68 -7.61 -4.36 -4.85
C THR A 68 -8.19 -5.07 -3.63
N ARG A 69 -8.75 -4.30 -2.68
CA ARG A 69 -9.38 -4.87 -1.49
C ARG A 69 -10.55 -5.78 -1.84
N ALA A 70 -11.43 -5.33 -2.74
CA ALA A 70 -12.58 -6.14 -3.18
C ALA A 70 -12.13 -7.44 -3.87
N ILE A 71 -11.13 -7.39 -4.74
CA ILE A 71 -10.57 -8.58 -5.40
C ILE A 71 -9.98 -9.52 -4.34
N CYS A 72 -9.07 -9.06 -3.48
CA CYS A 72 -8.36 -9.91 -2.53
C CYS A 72 -9.25 -10.46 -1.40
N GLN A 73 -10.33 -9.75 -1.02
CA GLN A 73 -11.32 -10.29 -0.06
C GLN A 73 -12.10 -11.47 -0.63
N HIS A 74 -12.44 -11.44 -1.92
CA HIS A 74 -13.17 -12.55 -2.57
C HIS A 74 -12.22 -13.61 -3.13
N HIS A 75 -10.98 -13.25 -3.40
CA HIS A 75 -9.95 -14.09 -4.01
C HIS A 75 -8.59 -13.86 -3.31
N PRO A 76 -8.32 -14.53 -2.17
CA PRO A 76 -7.11 -14.32 -1.38
C PRO A 76 -5.79 -14.63 -2.13
N ASP A 77 -5.87 -15.46 -3.16
CA ASP A 77 -4.71 -15.83 -3.99
C ASP A 77 -4.47 -14.88 -5.19
N ALA A 78 -5.30 -13.81 -5.33
CA ALA A 78 -5.14 -12.85 -6.41
C ALA A 78 -3.78 -12.14 -6.34
N LEU A 79 -3.08 -12.08 -7.47
CA LEU A 79 -1.80 -11.39 -7.60
C LEU A 79 -2.03 -9.98 -8.16
N VAL A 80 -2.10 -9.00 -7.27
CA VAL A 80 -2.28 -7.60 -7.66
C VAL A 80 -0.94 -6.88 -7.59
N VAL A 81 -0.52 -6.33 -8.72
CA VAL A 81 0.66 -5.47 -8.88
C VAL A 81 0.17 -4.05 -9.10
N VAL A 82 0.50 -3.17 -8.18
CA VAL A 82 0.18 -1.74 -8.32
C VAL A 82 1.16 -1.10 -9.28
N LEU A 83 0.65 -0.34 -10.25
CA LEU A 83 1.44 0.43 -11.21
C LEU A 83 0.91 1.87 -11.25
N THR A 84 1.65 2.83 -10.71
CA THR A 84 1.18 4.21 -10.57
C THR A 84 2.30 5.22 -10.80
N THR A 85 1.93 6.47 -11.08
CA THR A 85 2.87 7.59 -11.19
C THR A 85 3.24 8.19 -9.83
N TYR A 86 2.63 7.73 -8.75
CA TYR A 86 2.71 8.38 -7.45
C TYR A 86 3.43 7.51 -6.42
N ASP A 87 4.35 8.13 -5.68
CA ASP A 87 5.21 7.52 -4.65
C ASP A 87 4.79 7.88 -3.20
N GLY A 88 3.58 8.38 -3.01
CA GLY A 88 3.06 8.76 -1.68
C GLY A 88 2.91 7.56 -0.75
N ASP A 89 3.65 7.56 0.36
CA ASP A 89 3.73 6.49 1.36
C ASP A 89 2.38 5.94 1.81
N GLU A 90 1.37 6.81 1.96
CA GLU A 90 0.05 6.42 2.42
C GLU A 90 -0.69 5.53 1.41
N HIS A 91 -0.63 5.88 0.13
CA HIS A 91 -1.28 5.10 -0.93
C HIS A 91 -0.64 3.73 -1.11
N ILE A 92 0.70 3.67 -1.02
CA ILE A 92 1.44 2.41 -1.05
C ILE A 92 1.03 1.51 0.11
N TYR A 93 1.01 2.06 1.33
CA TYR A 93 0.60 1.34 2.53
C TYR A 93 -0.83 0.80 2.42
N GLN A 94 -1.75 1.64 1.95
CA GLN A 94 -3.15 1.27 1.75
C GLN A 94 -3.31 0.15 0.72
N ALA A 95 -2.58 0.20 -0.39
CA ALA A 95 -2.62 -0.82 -1.44
C ALA A 95 -2.10 -2.18 -0.93
N LEU A 96 -1.00 -2.18 -0.18
CA LEU A 96 -0.44 -3.39 0.41
C LEU A 96 -1.37 -3.98 1.51
N ARG A 97 -1.97 -3.14 2.34
CA ARG A 97 -3.00 -3.59 3.28
C ARG A 97 -4.26 -4.13 2.59
N ALA A 98 -4.54 -3.66 1.39
CA ALA A 98 -5.63 -4.18 0.57
C ALA A 98 -5.32 -5.55 -0.05
N GLY A 99 -4.05 -5.98 -0.04
CA GLY A 99 -3.59 -7.28 -0.53
C GLY A 99 -2.68 -7.23 -1.76
N ALA A 100 -2.21 -6.03 -2.18
CA ALA A 100 -1.26 -5.95 -3.28
C ALA A 100 0.04 -6.71 -2.97
N ARG A 101 0.61 -7.39 -3.97
CA ARG A 101 1.84 -8.19 -3.88
C ARG A 101 3.07 -7.42 -4.32
N ALA A 102 2.90 -6.44 -5.19
CA ALA A 102 3.99 -5.60 -5.67
C ALA A 102 3.53 -4.17 -5.90
N TYR A 103 4.52 -3.29 -5.92
CA TYR A 103 4.34 -1.87 -6.22
C TYR A 103 5.41 -1.42 -7.19
N LEU A 104 5.01 -0.82 -8.30
CA LEU A 104 5.86 -0.30 -9.35
C LEU A 104 5.47 1.14 -9.70
N LEU A 105 6.44 1.93 -10.07
CA LEU A 105 6.22 3.23 -10.71
C LEU A 105 6.03 3.04 -12.23
N LYS A 106 5.16 3.83 -12.84
CA LYS A 106 4.95 3.84 -14.31
C LYS A 106 6.21 4.23 -15.09
N GLU A 107 7.21 4.80 -14.42
CA GLU A 107 8.53 5.14 -14.96
C GLU A 107 9.54 3.99 -14.89
N THR A 108 9.15 2.84 -14.34
CA THR A 108 10.02 1.65 -14.22
C THR A 108 10.44 1.17 -15.62
N SER A 109 11.72 0.76 -15.76
CA SER A 109 12.19 0.18 -17.03
C SER A 109 11.43 -1.08 -17.40
N ALA A 110 11.28 -1.35 -18.70
CA ALA A 110 10.57 -2.54 -19.19
C ALA A 110 11.17 -3.84 -18.64
N GLU A 111 12.50 -3.93 -18.56
CA GLU A 111 13.21 -5.09 -18.02
C GLU A 111 12.79 -5.37 -16.57
N HIS A 112 12.87 -4.35 -15.71
CA HIS A 112 12.51 -4.49 -14.30
C HIS A 112 11.00 -4.74 -14.11
N PHE A 113 10.15 -4.13 -14.94
CA PHE A 113 8.73 -4.40 -14.96
C PHE A 113 8.43 -5.89 -15.18
N PHE A 114 9.04 -6.50 -16.22
CA PHE A 114 8.83 -7.92 -16.49
C PHE A 114 9.46 -8.85 -15.46
N GLU A 115 10.61 -8.50 -14.89
CA GLU A 115 11.20 -9.23 -13.76
C GLU A 115 10.23 -9.31 -12.59
N VAL A 116 9.61 -8.17 -12.23
CA VAL A 116 8.63 -8.12 -11.14
C VAL A 116 7.39 -8.95 -11.44
N LEU A 117 6.86 -8.89 -12.66
CA LEU A 117 5.69 -9.72 -13.03
C LEU A 117 5.99 -11.22 -12.90
N ARG A 118 7.17 -11.66 -13.35
CA ARG A 118 7.59 -13.07 -13.22
C ARG A 118 7.80 -13.47 -11.76
N SER A 119 8.43 -12.62 -10.95
CA SER A 119 8.64 -12.84 -9.53
C SER A 119 7.31 -12.96 -8.78
N VAL A 120 6.38 -12.04 -9.02
CA VAL A 120 5.05 -12.08 -8.40
C VAL A 120 4.26 -13.32 -8.83
N HIS A 121 4.34 -13.71 -10.10
CA HIS A 121 3.70 -14.93 -10.59
C HIS A 121 4.29 -16.20 -9.94
N SER A 122 5.58 -16.18 -9.58
CA SER A 122 6.23 -17.26 -8.82
C SER A 122 5.86 -17.28 -7.34
N GLY A 123 5.10 -16.29 -6.87
CA GLY A 123 4.61 -16.20 -5.49
C GLY A 123 5.37 -15.24 -4.58
N ASP A 124 6.36 -14.52 -5.10
CA ASP A 124 7.15 -13.57 -4.33
C ASP A 124 6.40 -12.24 -4.12
N TYR A 125 6.84 -11.51 -3.08
CA TYR A 125 6.47 -10.10 -2.88
C TYR A 125 7.57 -9.21 -3.41
N HIS A 126 7.19 -8.19 -4.21
CA HIS A 126 8.14 -7.21 -4.69
C HIS A 126 7.81 -5.83 -4.15
N LEU A 127 8.58 -5.40 -3.15
CA LEU A 127 8.48 -4.09 -2.53
C LEU A 127 9.83 -3.39 -2.64
N PRO A 128 9.89 -2.14 -3.13
CA PRO A 128 11.10 -1.34 -3.05
C PRO A 128 11.63 -1.31 -1.60
N PRO A 129 12.95 -1.47 -1.36
CA PRO A 129 13.52 -1.54 0.00
C PRO A 129 13.10 -0.39 0.90
N ALA A 130 13.07 0.84 0.38
CA ALA A 130 12.61 2.02 1.11
C ALA A 130 11.14 1.91 1.57
N ILE A 131 10.30 1.23 0.81
CA ILE A 131 8.90 0.99 1.14
C ILE A 131 8.79 -0.14 2.17
N ALA A 132 9.57 -1.21 2.01
CA ALA A 132 9.60 -2.33 2.95
C ALA A 132 10.03 -1.86 4.35
N GLU A 133 11.05 -1.01 4.44
CA GLU A 133 11.52 -0.41 5.70
C GLU A 133 10.43 0.46 6.36
N ARG A 134 9.78 1.34 5.59
CA ARG A 134 8.69 2.18 6.09
C ARG A 134 7.46 1.37 6.52
N LEU A 135 7.17 0.28 5.83
CA LEU A 135 6.09 -0.65 6.19
C LEU A 135 6.41 -1.41 7.48
N ALA A 136 7.64 -1.86 7.67
CA ALA A 136 8.06 -2.52 8.90
C ALA A 136 7.79 -1.65 10.13
N HIS A 137 7.92 -0.32 9.97
CA HIS A 137 7.57 0.65 11.02
C HIS A 137 6.05 0.90 11.19
N ARG A 138 5.23 0.54 10.19
CA ARG A 138 3.77 0.78 10.16
C ARG A 138 2.91 -0.48 10.34
N LEU A 139 3.51 -1.67 10.34
CA LEU A 139 2.74 -2.91 10.55
C LEU A 139 2.07 -2.91 11.94
N PRO A 140 0.78 -3.30 12.05
CA PRO A 140 0.12 -3.46 13.34
C PRO A 140 0.87 -4.50 14.19
N GLY A 141 1.48 -4.05 15.29
CA GLY A 141 2.29 -4.88 16.16
C GLY A 141 3.80 -4.63 16.10
N GLY A 142 4.27 -3.71 15.26
CA GLY A 142 5.65 -3.19 15.36
C GLY A 142 5.87 -2.52 16.71
N GLU A 143 7.01 -2.76 17.36
CA GLU A 143 7.37 -2.07 18.60
C GLU A 143 7.45 -0.56 18.36
N LEU A 144 6.98 0.21 19.33
CA LEU A 144 7.16 1.65 19.30
C LEU A 144 8.64 1.97 19.45
N SER A 145 9.17 2.82 18.58
CA SER A 145 10.54 3.34 18.76
C SER A 145 10.65 4.16 20.04
N GLY A 146 11.84 4.31 20.59
CA GLY A 146 12.04 5.15 21.76
C GLY A 146 11.46 6.55 21.60
N ARG A 147 11.57 7.13 20.38
CA ARG A 147 11.01 8.46 20.07
C ARG A 147 9.49 8.48 20.06
N GLU A 148 8.84 7.43 19.57
CA GLU A 148 7.39 7.29 19.60
C GLU A 148 6.87 7.09 21.03
N VAL A 149 7.60 6.38 21.88
CA VAL A 149 7.29 6.26 23.32
C VAL A 149 7.39 7.62 24.02
N GLU A 150 8.41 8.44 23.71
CA GLU A 150 8.53 9.80 24.24
C GLU A 150 7.34 10.68 23.82
N VAL A 151 6.98 10.68 22.54
CA VAL A 151 5.80 11.39 22.05
C VAL A 151 4.55 10.91 22.78
N LEU A 152 4.37 9.61 22.94
CA LEU A 152 3.20 9.03 23.56
C LEU A 152 3.07 9.38 25.06
N ARG A 153 4.19 9.52 25.78
CA ARG A 153 4.21 10.02 27.17
C ARG A 153 3.69 11.45 27.27
N LEU A 154 4.11 12.32 26.32
CA LEU A 154 3.62 13.70 26.27
C LEU A 154 2.13 13.74 25.89
N VAL A 155 1.69 12.90 24.96
CA VAL A 155 0.26 12.73 24.66
C VAL A 155 -0.53 12.29 25.89
N ALA A 156 -0.01 11.39 26.70
CA ALA A 156 -0.64 10.91 27.92
C ALA A 156 -0.76 12.00 29.00
N ARG A 157 0.11 13.01 28.98
CA ARG A 157 0.03 14.21 29.82
C ARG A 157 -1.02 15.23 29.33
N GLY A 158 -1.53 15.06 28.12
CA GLY A 158 -2.51 15.96 27.50
C GLY A 158 -1.91 16.97 26.54
N ASP A 159 -0.58 16.95 26.30
CA ASP A 159 0.11 17.93 25.45
C ASP A 159 -0.40 17.90 24.01
N ILE A 160 -0.66 19.07 23.41
CA ILE A 160 -1.00 19.19 21.99
C ILE A 160 0.27 19.11 21.11
N ASN A 161 0.11 18.90 19.80
CA ASN A 161 1.25 18.70 18.88
C ASN A 161 2.29 19.83 18.93
N LYS A 162 1.87 21.08 19.16
CA LYS A 162 2.74 22.25 19.32
C LYS A 162 3.61 22.15 20.59
N GLU A 163 3.05 21.69 21.68
CA GLU A 163 3.75 21.51 22.95
C GLU A 163 4.71 20.32 22.89
N ILE A 164 4.26 19.21 22.29
CA ILE A 164 5.11 18.05 21.99
C ILE A 164 6.31 18.45 21.11
N ALA A 165 6.06 19.24 20.08
CA ALA A 165 7.12 19.73 19.19
C ALA A 165 8.15 20.58 19.95
N ALA A 166 7.68 21.51 20.80
CA ALA A 166 8.54 22.34 21.63
C ALA A 166 9.36 21.52 22.63
N SER A 167 8.73 20.57 23.32
CA SER A 167 9.37 19.70 24.32
C SER A 167 10.45 18.80 23.71
N LEU A 168 10.27 18.38 22.46
CA LEU A 168 11.14 17.43 21.79
C LEU A 168 12.11 18.07 20.79
N GLY A 169 12.07 19.39 20.60
CA GLY A 169 12.95 20.13 19.69
C GLY A 169 12.72 19.78 18.21
N ILE A 170 11.47 19.50 17.81
CA ILE A 170 11.09 19.12 16.44
C ILE A 170 10.02 20.06 15.89
N SER A 171 9.70 19.95 14.59
CA SER A 171 8.57 20.70 14.01
C SER A 171 7.23 20.11 14.44
N GLU A 172 6.17 20.94 14.44
CA GLU A 172 4.80 20.46 14.72
C GLU A 172 4.34 19.40 13.70
N SER A 173 4.74 19.53 12.44
CA SER A 173 4.48 18.53 11.40
C SER A 173 5.15 17.19 11.70
N THR A 174 6.37 17.22 12.24
CA THR A 174 7.09 16.02 12.69
C THR A 174 6.40 15.36 13.87
N ALA A 175 5.94 16.13 14.85
CA ALA A 175 5.18 15.62 16.00
C ALA A 175 3.89 14.94 15.54
N LYS A 176 3.15 15.57 14.61
CA LYS A 176 1.95 14.99 13.99
C LYS A 176 2.25 13.68 13.26
N ASN A 177 3.36 13.60 12.51
CA ASN A 177 3.78 12.38 11.83
C ASN A 177 4.10 11.24 12.81
N HIS A 178 4.82 11.53 13.91
CA HIS A 178 5.05 10.54 14.95
C HIS A 178 3.74 10.03 15.54
N LEU A 179 2.80 10.93 15.85
CA LEU A 179 1.49 10.52 16.36
C LEU A 179 0.73 9.62 15.38
N ASN A 180 0.70 9.96 14.10
CA ASN A 180 0.07 9.13 13.08
C ASN A 180 0.71 7.74 12.98
N ASN A 181 2.05 7.66 13.08
CA ASN A 181 2.76 6.39 13.10
C ASN A 181 2.41 5.55 14.33
N ILE A 182 2.30 6.18 15.51
CA ILE A 182 1.86 5.53 16.76
C ILE A 182 0.46 4.95 16.59
N LEU A 183 -0.49 5.75 16.05
CA LEU A 183 -1.86 5.29 15.80
C LEU A 183 -1.88 4.07 14.89
N GLY A 184 -1.09 4.09 13.81
CA GLY A 184 -0.94 2.96 12.89
C GLY A 184 -0.35 1.73 13.56
N LYS A 185 0.77 1.86 14.28
CA LYS A 185 1.45 0.75 14.97
C LYS A 185 0.60 0.12 16.07
N LEU A 186 -0.14 0.93 16.82
CA LEU A 186 -1.04 0.44 17.87
C LEU A 186 -2.37 -0.08 17.31
N ASN A 187 -2.66 0.20 16.03
CA ASN A 187 -3.92 -0.09 15.34
C ASN A 187 -5.13 0.52 16.06
N VAL A 188 -5.06 1.82 16.34
CA VAL A 188 -6.06 2.60 17.06
C VAL A 188 -6.50 3.82 16.26
N ARG A 189 -7.68 4.36 16.56
CA ARG A 189 -8.33 5.40 15.75
C ARG A 189 -7.94 6.81 16.15
N ASP A 190 -7.66 7.02 17.43
CA ASP A 190 -7.39 8.35 17.99
C ASP A 190 -6.34 8.32 19.09
N ARG A 191 -5.92 9.53 19.51
CA ARG A 191 -4.89 9.72 20.52
C ARG A 191 -5.27 9.17 21.90
N THR A 192 -6.55 9.19 22.25
CA THR A 192 -7.05 8.69 23.54
C THR A 192 -6.97 7.15 23.57
N GLU A 193 -7.38 6.52 22.48
CA GLU A 193 -7.26 5.08 22.33
C GLU A 193 -5.77 4.64 22.28
N ALA A 194 -4.89 5.47 21.71
CA ALA A 194 -3.45 5.22 21.70
C ALA A 194 -2.87 5.19 23.12
N VAL A 195 -3.21 6.18 23.96
CA VAL A 195 -2.75 6.23 25.36
C VAL A 195 -3.27 5.03 26.14
N THR A 196 -4.57 4.74 26.03
CA THR A 196 -5.19 3.60 26.74
C THR A 196 -4.57 2.26 26.33
N THR A 197 -4.31 2.09 25.04
CA THR A 197 -3.69 0.86 24.51
C THR A 197 -2.23 0.75 24.95
N ALA A 198 -1.50 1.86 24.96
CA ALA A 198 -0.10 1.90 25.40
C ALA A 198 0.07 1.58 26.87
N LEU A 199 -0.81 2.10 27.72
CA LEU A 199 -0.86 1.76 29.16
C LEU A 199 -1.13 0.26 29.34
N ARG A 200 -2.13 -0.28 28.65
CA ARG A 200 -2.48 -1.70 28.74
C ARG A 200 -1.37 -2.62 28.24
N ARG A 201 -0.61 -2.21 27.23
CA ARG A 201 0.52 -2.98 26.66
C ARG A 201 1.85 -2.72 27.38
N GLY A 202 1.88 -1.82 28.38
CA GLY A 202 3.10 -1.51 29.15
C GLY A 202 4.13 -0.65 28.43
N TYR A 203 3.79 0.05 27.34
CA TYR A 203 4.69 0.99 26.68
C TYR A 203 4.93 2.26 27.49
N ILE A 204 3.94 2.69 28.26
CA ILE A 204 3.99 3.85 29.17
C ILE A 204 3.30 3.51 30.50
N SER A 205 3.67 4.22 31.56
CA SER A 205 2.98 4.24 32.88
C SER A 205 2.51 5.66 33.17
N LEU A 206 1.39 5.77 33.84
CA LEU A 206 0.99 7.06 34.49
C LEU A 206 1.75 7.17 35.78
N GLU A 207 2.65 8.16 35.88
CA GLU A 207 3.27 8.58 37.14
C GLU A 207 2.32 9.50 37.90
#